data_256e635bf2d95be0063e978ec30e43c1
#
_entry.id   256e635bf2d95be0063e978ec30e43c1
#
_cell.length_a   1.000
_cell.length_b   1.000
_cell.length_c   1.000
_cell.angle_alpha   90.00
_cell.angle_beta   90.00
_cell.angle_gamma   90.00
#
_symmetry.space_group_name_H-M   'P 1'
#
loop_
_entity.id
_entity.type
_entity.pdbx_description
1 polymer ?
#
loop_
_entity_poly.entity_id
_entity_poly.type
_entity_poly.pdbx_seq_one_letter_code
_entity_poly.pdbx_strand_id
1 'polypeptide(L)'
;MSFTFIIGALVAYLLGSIPSGLWIGQAFFQKDIREFGSGNLGSTNAFRVLGPKAGSVVLFCDVFKGSLATILAMTIFKQPSISPLWIASFAVIGHTFPLFASFKGGKAVATFAGMILAYQPLLLLYGLIIFLILLAITRMVSLTAMVTISLGVLLSLLFNDWVLTAFALAIDIFIIYRHRANIQRILNGTENKVPMPWDKKNKDTK
;
A
#
# COMPACT_ATOMS: atom_id res chain seq x y z
N MET A 1 3.41 -25.32 -13.08
CA MET A 1 4.02 -23.98 -12.91
C MET A 1 5.43 -24.01 -13.49
N SER A 2 5.79 -23.01 -14.29
CA SER A 2 7.15 -22.94 -14.84
C SER A 2 8.16 -22.57 -13.73
N PHE A 3 9.40 -23.00 -13.89
CA PHE A 3 10.50 -22.64 -12.99
C PHE A 3 10.69 -21.10 -12.89
N THR A 4 10.54 -20.41 -14.03
CA THR A 4 10.57 -18.95 -14.11
C THR A 4 9.48 -18.29 -13.26
N PHE A 5 8.26 -18.84 -13.22
CA PHE A 5 7.19 -18.33 -12.36
C PHE A 5 7.56 -18.43 -10.89
N ILE A 6 8.10 -19.58 -10.46
CA ILE A 6 8.48 -19.83 -9.06
C ILE A 6 9.56 -18.84 -8.62
N ILE A 7 10.60 -18.66 -9.44
CA ILE A 7 11.67 -17.69 -9.14
C ILE A 7 11.10 -16.26 -9.11
N GLY A 8 10.29 -15.88 -10.09
CA GLY A 8 9.66 -14.56 -10.14
C GLY A 8 8.80 -14.27 -8.90
N ALA A 9 7.99 -15.24 -8.48
CA ALA A 9 7.16 -15.14 -7.29
C ALA A 9 8.01 -15.00 -6.01
N LEU A 10 9.10 -15.76 -5.89
CA LEU A 10 10.04 -15.67 -4.77
C LEU A 10 10.72 -14.29 -4.72
N VAL A 11 11.22 -13.80 -5.86
CA VAL A 11 11.85 -12.48 -5.96
C VAL A 11 10.85 -11.38 -5.60
N ALA A 12 9.63 -11.43 -6.15
CA ALA A 12 8.57 -10.47 -5.82
C ALA A 12 8.22 -10.50 -4.33
N TYR A 13 8.10 -11.69 -3.72
CA TYR A 13 7.86 -11.84 -2.29
C TYR A 13 8.97 -11.24 -1.44
N LEU A 14 10.24 -11.50 -1.77
CA LEU A 14 11.38 -10.97 -1.05
C LEU A 14 11.47 -9.44 -1.17
N LEU A 15 11.24 -8.87 -2.35
CA LEU A 15 11.13 -7.42 -2.55
C LEU A 15 10.00 -6.82 -1.69
N GLY A 16 8.82 -7.43 -1.73
CA GLY A 16 7.69 -7.03 -0.91
C GLY A 16 7.97 -7.10 0.58
N SER A 17 8.76 -8.10 1.01
CA SER A 17 9.12 -8.35 2.41
C SER A 17 10.07 -7.31 3.01
N ILE A 18 10.65 -6.40 2.21
CA ILE A 18 11.48 -5.30 2.72
C ILE A 18 10.61 -4.39 3.59
N PRO A 19 10.83 -4.35 4.93
CA PRO A 19 10.00 -3.59 5.86
C PRO A 19 10.55 -2.17 6.00
N SER A 20 10.37 -1.34 4.97
CA SER A 20 10.95 0.01 4.84
C SER A 20 10.74 0.87 6.09
N GLY A 21 9.51 0.86 6.64
CA GLY A 21 9.19 1.64 7.84
C GLY A 21 9.94 1.18 9.09
N LEU A 22 10.16 -0.13 9.25
CA LEU A 22 10.91 -0.68 10.37
C LEU A 22 12.39 -0.32 10.27
N TRP A 23 13.00 -0.59 9.12
CA TRP A 23 14.44 -0.35 8.94
C TRP A 23 14.79 1.13 9.02
N ILE A 24 13.98 2.01 8.41
CA ILE A 24 14.18 3.47 8.51
C ILE A 24 13.99 3.93 9.96
N GLY A 25 12.95 3.45 10.66
CA GLY A 25 12.70 3.77 12.05
C GLY A 25 13.87 3.38 12.96
N GLN A 26 14.37 2.17 12.82
CA GLN A 26 15.49 1.66 13.63
C GLN A 26 16.80 2.35 13.30
N ALA A 27 17.14 2.48 12.00
CA ALA A 27 18.44 2.99 11.57
C ALA A 27 18.64 4.49 11.84
N PHE A 28 17.59 5.32 11.66
CA PHE A 28 17.72 6.77 11.71
C PHE A 28 17.02 7.42 12.90
N PHE A 29 16.09 6.72 13.56
CA PHE A 29 15.30 7.27 14.66
C PHE A 29 15.38 6.45 15.96
N GLN A 30 16.10 5.32 15.94
CA GLN A 30 16.22 4.38 17.08
C GLN A 30 14.86 3.96 17.63
N LYS A 31 13.86 3.83 16.73
CA LYS A 31 12.47 3.49 17.07
C LYS A 31 11.99 2.28 16.28
N ASP A 32 11.35 1.35 16.96
CA ASP A 32 10.51 0.36 16.31
C ASP A 32 9.10 0.93 16.13
N ILE A 33 8.71 1.25 14.89
CA ILE A 33 7.41 1.88 14.63
C ILE A 33 6.21 0.99 14.98
N ARG A 34 6.43 -0.30 15.23
CA ARG A 34 5.37 -1.24 15.68
C ARG A 34 4.93 -0.97 17.12
N GLU A 35 5.76 -0.34 17.91
CA GLU A 35 5.48 0.00 19.32
C GLU A 35 4.74 1.34 19.44
N PHE A 36 4.57 2.08 18.34
CA PHE A 36 4.02 3.44 18.35
C PHE A 36 2.86 3.61 17.36
N GLY A 37 2.00 4.57 17.64
CA GLY A 37 0.90 4.98 16.77
C GLY A 37 -0.10 3.86 16.54
N SER A 38 -0.23 3.38 15.30
CA SER A 38 -1.12 2.26 14.96
C SER A 38 -0.46 0.89 15.04
N GLY A 39 0.82 0.82 15.38
CA GLY A 39 1.60 -0.42 15.36
C GLY A 39 1.86 -1.01 13.96
N ASN A 40 1.49 -0.30 12.90
CA ASN A 40 1.60 -0.78 11.52
C ASN A 40 2.93 -0.36 10.89
N LEU A 41 3.52 -1.23 10.06
CA LEU A 41 4.80 -0.95 9.38
C LEU A 41 4.70 0.00 8.17
N GLY A 42 3.47 0.28 7.69
CA GLY A 42 3.25 1.07 6.47
C GLY A 42 3.49 2.57 6.66
N SER A 43 3.58 3.26 5.52
CA SER A 43 3.89 4.69 5.40
C SER A 43 3.00 5.59 6.27
N THR A 44 1.69 5.32 6.39
CA THR A 44 0.77 6.13 7.23
C THR A 44 1.21 6.18 8.70
N ASN A 45 1.70 5.06 9.26
CA ASN A 45 2.24 5.05 10.62
C ASN A 45 3.62 5.71 10.66
N ALA A 46 4.46 5.51 9.63
CA ALA A 46 5.74 6.19 9.53
C ALA A 46 5.59 7.72 9.49
N PHE A 47 4.63 8.27 8.75
CA PHE A 47 4.29 9.71 8.78
C PHE A 47 3.95 10.19 10.19
N ARG A 48 3.22 9.38 10.96
CA ARG A 48 2.78 9.73 12.31
C ARG A 48 3.90 9.67 13.33
N VAL A 49 4.76 8.65 13.26
CA VAL A 49 5.77 8.34 14.29
C VAL A 49 7.12 8.96 13.99
N LEU A 50 7.51 8.98 12.71
CA LEU A 50 8.83 9.43 12.26
C LEU A 50 8.79 10.81 11.57
N GLY A 51 7.59 11.35 11.34
CA GLY A 51 7.38 12.62 10.69
C GLY A 51 7.33 12.56 9.16
N PRO A 52 7.07 13.73 8.51
CA PRO A 52 6.74 13.77 7.08
C PRO A 52 7.88 13.32 6.17
N LYS A 53 9.12 13.69 6.46
CA LYS A 53 10.27 13.32 5.62
C LYS A 53 10.47 11.80 5.58
N ALA A 54 10.55 11.16 6.74
CA ALA A 54 10.71 9.72 6.84
C ALA A 54 9.48 8.97 6.29
N GLY A 55 8.27 9.44 6.59
CA GLY A 55 7.04 8.88 6.05
C GLY A 55 6.99 8.90 4.53
N SER A 56 7.48 9.98 3.88
CA SER A 56 7.58 10.09 2.42
C SER A 56 8.58 9.08 1.84
N VAL A 57 9.73 8.90 2.48
CA VAL A 57 10.73 7.89 2.05
C VAL A 57 10.14 6.48 2.18
N VAL A 58 9.46 6.17 3.29
CA VAL A 58 8.78 4.87 3.45
C VAL A 58 7.71 4.66 2.38
N LEU A 59 6.90 5.68 2.08
CA LEU A 59 5.89 5.62 1.02
C LEU A 59 6.54 5.34 -0.34
N PHE A 60 7.59 6.08 -0.68
CA PHE A 60 8.33 5.87 -1.92
C PHE A 60 8.88 4.44 -2.02
N CYS A 61 9.54 3.92 -0.98
CA CYS A 61 10.07 2.57 -0.96
C CYS A 61 8.96 1.51 -1.11
N ASP A 62 7.80 1.73 -0.46
CA ASP A 62 6.68 0.79 -0.51
C ASP A 62 6.00 0.78 -1.89
N VAL A 63 5.91 1.93 -2.57
CA VAL A 63 5.45 2.03 -3.97
C VAL A 63 6.50 1.41 -4.89
N PHE A 64 7.76 1.78 -4.72
CA PHE A 64 8.87 1.32 -5.58
C PHE A 64 8.99 -0.20 -5.61
N LYS A 65 8.92 -0.88 -4.45
CA LYS A 65 9.02 -2.36 -4.41
C LYS A 65 7.87 -3.05 -5.16
N GLY A 66 6.65 -2.47 -5.12
CA GLY A 66 5.51 -2.96 -5.89
C GLY A 66 5.69 -2.75 -7.40
N SER A 67 6.15 -1.55 -7.80
CA SER A 67 6.46 -1.24 -9.20
C SER A 67 7.59 -2.13 -9.73
N LEU A 68 8.67 -2.27 -8.98
CA LEU A 68 9.83 -3.08 -9.39
C LEU A 68 9.43 -4.55 -9.57
N ALA A 69 8.69 -5.12 -8.63
CA ALA A 69 8.21 -6.50 -8.74
C ALA A 69 7.35 -6.70 -10.01
N THR A 70 6.52 -5.72 -10.35
CA THR A 70 5.66 -5.77 -11.54
C THR A 70 6.48 -5.63 -12.82
N ILE A 71 7.44 -4.70 -12.87
CA ILE A 71 8.35 -4.55 -14.02
C ILE A 71 9.14 -5.84 -14.25
N LEU A 72 9.69 -6.44 -13.19
CA LEU A 72 10.41 -7.72 -13.29
C LEU A 72 9.50 -8.85 -13.82
N ALA A 73 8.24 -8.88 -13.39
CA ALA A 73 7.25 -9.84 -13.87
C ALA A 73 6.93 -9.65 -15.36
N MET A 74 6.90 -8.40 -15.83
CA MET A 74 6.61 -8.05 -17.23
C MET A 74 7.80 -8.24 -18.18
N THR A 75 9.02 -8.24 -17.63
CA THR A 75 10.26 -8.28 -18.42
C THR A 75 11.02 -9.59 -18.23
N ILE A 76 11.68 -9.76 -17.08
CA ILE A 76 12.58 -10.90 -16.82
C ILE A 76 11.81 -12.19 -16.58
N PHE A 77 10.69 -12.13 -15.83
CA PHE A 77 9.89 -13.31 -15.46
C PHE A 77 8.62 -13.46 -16.32
N LYS A 78 8.61 -12.83 -17.50
CA LYS A 78 7.46 -12.84 -18.40
C LYS A 78 7.06 -14.28 -18.77
N GLN A 79 5.75 -14.55 -18.67
CA GLN A 79 5.13 -15.82 -19.05
C GLN A 79 4.10 -15.54 -20.15
N PRO A 80 4.15 -16.21 -21.31
CA PRO A 80 3.22 -15.96 -22.41
C PRO A 80 1.74 -16.17 -22.06
N SER A 81 1.46 -17.14 -21.19
CA SER A 81 0.08 -17.55 -20.84
C SER A 81 -0.37 -17.11 -19.45
N ILE A 82 0.44 -16.34 -18.71
CA ILE A 82 0.15 -15.95 -17.33
C ILE A 82 0.32 -14.44 -17.18
N SER A 83 -0.71 -13.75 -16.69
CA SER A 83 -0.60 -12.32 -16.41
C SER A 83 0.52 -12.04 -15.41
N PRO A 84 1.34 -11.01 -15.63
CA PRO A 84 2.39 -10.60 -14.70
C PRO A 84 1.86 -10.20 -13.31
N LEU A 85 0.58 -9.86 -13.20
CA LEU A 85 -0.07 -9.55 -11.93
C LEU A 85 0.01 -10.71 -10.93
N TRP A 86 0.01 -11.97 -11.40
CA TRP A 86 0.17 -13.13 -10.52
C TRP A 86 1.54 -13.16 -9.84
N ILE A 87 2.62 -12.85 -10.56
CA ILE A 87 3.96 -12.77 -9.97
C ILE A 87 4.05 -11.53 -9.06
N ALA A 88 3.58 -10.38 -9.55
CA ALA A 88 3.62 -9.13 -8.81
C ALA A 88 2.84 -9.17 -7.48
N SER A 89 1.77 -9.99 -7.39
CA SER A 89 0.99 -10.16 -6.17
C SER A 89 1.80 -10.66 -4.98
N PHE A 90 2.85 -11.40 -5.23
CA PHE A 90 3.72 -11.86 -4.16
C PHE A 90 4.44 -10.71 -3.46
N ALA A 91 4.62 -9.54 -4.09
CA ALA A 91 5.10 -8.35 -3.41
C ALA A 91 4.06 -7.78 -2.42
N VAL A 92 2.78 -7.85 -2.75
CA VAL A 92 1.68 -7.48 -1.83
C VAL A 92 1.62 -8.44 -0.64
N ILE A 93 1.75 -9.74 -0.89
CA ILE A 93 1.84 -10.76 0.16
C ILE A 93 3.07 -10.52 1.04
N GLY A 94 4.24 -10.29 0.42
CA GLY A 94 5.49 -9.99 1.14
C GLY A 94 5.40 -8.74 2.01
N HIS A 95 4.77 -7.66 1.53
CA HIS A 95 4.54 -6.46 2.35
C HIS A 95 3.62 -6.74 3.55
N THR A 96 2.65 -7.62 3.39
CA THR A 96 1.68 -7.94 4.44
C THR A 96 2.23 -8.95 5.45
N PHE A 97 2.98 -9.91 4.97
CA PHE A 97 3.62 -10.97 5.75
C PHE A 97 5.13 -10.99 5.47
N PRO A 98 5.85 -9.93 5.87
CA PRO A 98 7.25 -9.77 5.52
C PRO A 98 8.16 -10.76 6.26
N LEU A 99 8.96 -11.50 5.51
CA LEU A 99 9.97 -12.41 6.06
C LEU A 99 10.90 -11.68 7.05
N PHE A 100 11.35 -10.49 6.67
CA PHE A 100 12.33 -9.70 7.45
C PHE A 100 11.75 -8.95 8.66
N ALA A 101 10.43 -9.10 8.93
CA ALA A 101 9.77 -8.49 10.10
C ALA A 101 8.85 -9.49 10.84
N SER A 102 9.28 -10.78 10.90
CA SER A 102 8.56 -11.85 11.60
C SER A 102 7.11 -11.97 11.14
N PHE A 103 6.85 -11.81 9.85
CA PHE A 103 5.54 -11.90 9.19
C PHE A 103 4.48 -10.90 9.71
N LYS A 104 4.90 -9.85 10.42
CA LYS A 104 4.02 -8.78 10.93
C LYS A 104 4.22 -7.51 10.09
N GLY A 105 3.46 -7.39 9.01
CA GLY A 105 3.62 -6.33 8.02
C GLY A 105 2.49 -5.31 7.96
N GLY A 106 2.49 -4.55 6.85
CA GLY A 106 1.55 -3.49 6.57
C GLY A 106 0.22 -3.97 5.97
N LYS A 107 -0.49 -3.05 5.32
CA LYS A 107 -1.77 -3.28 4.64
C LYS A 107 -1.65 -3.28 3.12
N ALA A 108 -0.46 -3.14 2.61
CA ALA A 108 -0.06 -3.22 1.21
C ALA A 108 -0.70 -2.19 0.24
N VAL A 109 -1.38 -1.15 0.73
CA VAL A 109 -2.00 -0.12 -0.14
C VAL A 109 -0.95 0.55 -1.04
N ALA A 110 0.18 1.00 -0.49
CA ALA A 110 1.25 1.64 -1.26
C ALA A 110 1.94 0.65 -2.22
N THR A 111 2.15 -0.60 -1.80
CA THR A 111 2.75 -1.64 -2.66
C THR A 111 1.81 -2.02 -3.81
N PHE A 112 0.50 -2.10 -3.54
CA PHE A 112 -0.52 -2.28 -4.58
C PHE A 112 -0.56 -1.08 -5.54
N ALA A 113 -0.52 0.15 -5.01
CA ALA A 113 -0.44 1.35 -5.85
C ALA A 113 0.79 1.32 -6.76
N GLY A 114 1.93 0.86 -6.27
CA GLY A 114 3.14 0.65 -7.07
C GLY A 114 2.97 -0.42 -8.15
N MET A 115 2.27 -1.51 -7.83
CA MET A 115 1.94 -2.55 -8.80
C MET A 115 1.07 -1.99 -9.95
N ILE A 116 0.04 -1.20 -9.61
CA ILE A 116 -0.82 -0.54 -10.61
C ILE A 116 -0.06 0.54 -11.38
N LEU A 117 0.87 1.28 -10.74
CA LEU A 117 1.72 2.25 -11.43
C LEU A 117 2.49 1.64 -12.60
N ALA A 118 3.05 0.47 -12.39
CA ALA A 118 3.84 -0.21 -13.43
C ALA A 118 2.97 -0.94 -14.47
N TYR A 119 1.79 -1.45 -14.07
CA TYR A 119 0.95 -2.25 -14.95
C TYR A 119 -0.05 -1.41 -15.74
N GLN A 120 -0.75 -0.48 -15.08
CA GLN A 120 -1.78 0.39 -15.67
C GLN A 120 -1.73 1.79 -15.04
N PRO A 121 -0.76 2.64 -15.45
CA PRO A 121 -0.52 3.94 -14.80
C PRO A 121 -1.71 4.88 -14.86
N LEU A 122 -2.55 4.80 -15.91
CA LEU A 122 -3.74 5.65 -16.02
C LEU A 122 -4.79 5.30 -14.95
N LEU A 123 -4.95 4.01 -14.60
CA LEU A 123 -5.82 3.60 -13.51
C LEU A 123 -5.31 4.16 -12.17
N LEU A 124 -3.99 4.15 -11.95
CA LEU A 124 -3.42 4.77 -10.76
C LEU A 124 -3.67 6.28 -10.71
N LEU A 125 -3.55 6.97 -11.85
CA LEU A 125 -3.80 8.41 -11.92
C LEU A 125 -5.24 8.74 -11.49
N TYR A 126 -6.23 8.01 -12.00
CA TYR A 126 -7.62 8.17 -11.57
C TYR A 126 -7.79 7.87 -10.08
N GLY A 127 -7.20 6.77 -9.61
CA GLY A 127 -7.20 6.42 -8.19
C GLY A 127 -6.58 7.51 -7.31
N LEU A 128 -5.46 8.11 -7.73
CA LEU A 128 -4.80 9.18 -6.98
C LEU A 128 -5.67 10.44 -6.89
N ILE A 129 -6.34 10.83 -7.98
CA ILE A 129 -7.27 11.97 -7.97
C ILE A 129 -8.40 11.71 -6.97
N ILE A 130 -9.03 10.53 -7.06
CA ILE A 130 -10.10 10.14 -6.14
C ILE A 130 -9.59 10.12 -4.69
N PHE A 131 -8.40 9.55 -4.47
CA PHE A 131 -7.79 9.49 -3.15
C PHE A 131 -7.58 10.88 -2.54
N LEU A 132 -7.05 11.83 -3.31
CA LEU A 132 -6.80 13.19 -2.82
C LEU A 132 -8.12 13.93 -2.50
N ILE A 133 -9.14 13.79 -3.34
CA ILE A 133 -10.46 14.38 -3.11
C ILE A 133 -11.09 13.79 -1.84
N LEU A 134 -11.12 12.46 -1.73
CA LEU A 134 -11.69 11.78 -0.57
C LEU A 134 -10.89 12.07 0.71
N LEU A 135 -9.57 12.19 0.63
CA LEU A 135 -8.73 12.53 1.78
C LEU A 135 -9.03 13.95 2.27
N ALA A 136 -9.22 14.90 1.37
CA ALA A 136 -9.59 16.28 1.72
C ALA A 136 -10.95 16.33 2.45
N ILE A 137 -11.89 15.49 2.07
CA ILE A 137 -13.24 15.43 2.66
C ILE A 137 -13.22 14.65 3.98
N THR A 138 -12.71 13.42 3.97
CA THR A 138 -12.82 12.50 5.12
C THR A 138 -11.75 12.70 6.16
N ARG A 139 -10.56 13.14 5.74
CA ARG A 139 -9.34 13.27 6.53
C ARG A 139 -8.82 11.94 7.11
N MET A 140 -9.44 10.82 6.73
CA MET A 140 -9.12 9.48 7.21
C MET A 140 -8.44 8.67 6.09
N VAL A 141 -7.10 8.50 6.15
CA VAL A 141 -6.32 7.76 5.15
C VAL A 141 -6.87 6.34 4.95
N SER A 142 -7.29 5.67 6.01
CA SER A 142 -7.81 4.30 5.96
C SER A 142 -9.13 4.20 5.19
N LEU A 143 -10.10 5.10 5.48
CA LEU A 143 -11.38 5.15 4.76
C LEU A 143 -11.16 5.51 3.29
N THR A 144 -10.36 6.54 3.06
CA THR A 144 -9.99 7.00 1.72
C THR A 144 -9.38 5.87 0.90
N ALA A 145 -8.41 5.12 1.48
CA ALA A 145 -7.76 4.01 0.77
C ALA A 145 -8.75 2.91 0.38
N MET A 146 -9.60 2.48 1.30
CA MET A 146 -10.62 1.45 1.00
C MET A 146 -11.57 1.90 -0.10
N VAL A 147 -12.16 3.08 0.02
CA VAL A 147 -13.11 3.60 -0.99
C VAL A 147 -12.43 3.81 -2.35
N THR A 148 -11.21 4.34 -2.36
CA THR A 148 -10.46 4.54 -3.61
C THR A 148 -10.20 3.22 -4.33
N ILE A 149 -9.81 2.16 -3.61
CA ILE A 149 -9.52 0.86 -4.23
C ILE A 149 -10.80 0.22 -4.73
N SER A 150 -11.90 0.28 -3.97
CA SER A 150 -13.21 -0.23 -4.40
C SER A 150 -13.72 0.49 -5.66
N LEU A 151 -13.57 1.83 -5.73
CA LEU A 151 -13.86 2.58 -6.96
C LEU A 151 -12.88 2.23 -8.09
N GLY A 152 -11.62 1.95 -7.76
CA GLY A 152 -10.61 1.48 -8.71
C GLY A 152 -10.98 0.16 -9.39
N VAL A 153 -11.66 -0.75 -8.67
CA VAL A 153 -12.22 -1.99 -9.28
C VAL A 153 -13.25 -1.64 -10.35
N LEU A 154 -14.15 -0.70 -10.09
CA LEU A 154 -15.13 -0.27 -11.09
C LEU A 154 -14.46 0.43 -12.28
N LEU A 155 -13.47 1.28 -12.01
CA LEU A 155 -12.71 1.96 -13.08
C LEU A 155 -11.88 1.00 -13.92
N SER A 156 -11.43 -0.13 -13.36
CA SER A 156 -10.65 -1.12 -14.11
C SER A 156 -11.45 -1.73 -15.27
N LEU A 157 -12.78 -1.75 -15.20
CA LEU A 157 -13.66 -2.21 -16.27
C LEU A 157 -13.49 -1.40 -17.56
N LEU A 158 -13.09 -0.12 -17.46
CA LEU A 158 -12.87 0.74 -18.63
C LEU A 158 -11.67 0.32 -19.49
N PHE A 159 -10.79 -0.53 -18.95
CA PHE A 159 -9.59 -0.98 -19.66
C PHE A 159 -9.78 -2.31 -20.41
N ASN A 160 -10.97 -2.94 -20.32
CA ASN A 160 -11.27 -4.23 -20.92
C ASN A 160 -10.26 -5.35 -20.59
N ASP A 161 -9.57 -5.24 -19.47
CA ASP A 161 -8.66 -6.25 -18.92
C ASP A 161 -9.33 -6.96 -17.74
N TRP A 162 -10.00 -8.06 -18.03
CA TRP A 162 -10.73 -8.85 -17.02
C TRP A 162 -9.80 -9.45 -15.96
N VAL A 163 -8.53 -9.72 -16.31
CA VAL A 163 -7.54 -10.21 -15.34
C VAL A 163 -7.20 -9.12 -14.36
N LEU A 164 -6.98 -7.88 -14.83
CA LEU A 164 -6.79 -6.72 -13.97
C LEU A 164 -7.98 -6.50 -13.05
N THR A 165 -9.21 -6.55 -13.58
CA THR A 165 -10.42 -6.34 -12.79
C THR A 165 -10.61 -7.40 -11.72
N ALA A 166 -10.48 -8.68 -12.07
CA ALA A 166 -10.58 -9.78 -11.11
C ALA A 166 -9.50 -9.68 -10.02
N PHE A 167 -8.30 -9.28 -10.44
CA PHE A 167 -7.18 -9.09 -9.53
C PHE A 167 -7.37 -7.91 -8.59
N ALA A 168 -7.82 -6.78 -9.13
CA ALA A 168 -8.15 -5.60 -8.33
C ALA A 168 -9.25 -5.91 -7.28
N LEU A 169 -10.28 -6.67 -7.67
CA LEU A 169 -11.33 -7.11 -6.76
C LEU A 169 -10.77 -8.02 -5.64
N ALA A 170 -9.93 -9.00 -5.97
CA ALA A 170 -9.32 -9.86 -4.97
C ALA A 170 -8.46 -9.08 -3.96
N ILE A 171 -7.68 -8.11 -4.46
CA ILE A 171 -6.87 -7.23 -3.63
C ILE A 171 -7.73 -6.27 -2.79
N ASP A 172 -8.83 -5.75 -3.33
CA ASP A 172 -9.77 -4.90 -2.59
C ASP A 172 -10.35 -5.64 -1.38
N ILE A 173 -10.87 -6.85 -1.59
CA ILE A 173 -11.38 -7.70 -0.51
C ILE A 173 -10.28 -7.95 0.55
N PHE A 174 -9.08 -8.26 0.11
CA PHE A 174 -7.94 -8.47 1.00
C PHE A 174 -7.58 -7.21 1.80
N ILE A 175 -7.52 -6.05 1.15
CA ILE A 175 -7.20 -4.77 1.81
C ILE A 175 -8.31 -4.37 2.79
N ILE A 176 -9.59 -4.53 2.45
CA ILE A 176 -10.71 -4.28 3.37
C ILE A 176 -10.57 -5.17 4.60
N TYR A 177 -10.28 -6.46 4.43
CA TYR A 177 -10.02 -7.36 5.55
C TYR A 177 -8.85 -6.90 6.42
N ARG A 178 -7.75 -6.43 5.81
CA ARG A 178 -6.59 -5.86 6.53
C ARG A 178 -6.91 -4.55 7.27
N HIS A 179 -7.99 -3.88 6.89
CA HIS A 179 -8.46 -2.65 7.55
C HIS A 179 -9.54 -2.88 8.62
N ARG A 180 -9.86 -4.12 9.00
CA ARG A 180 -10.93 -4.43 9.97
C ARG A 180 -10.84 -3.61 11.28
N ALA A 181 -9.63 -3.40 11.83
CA ALA A 181 -9.44 -2.59 13.02
C ALA A 181 -9.67 -1.09 12.76
N ASN A 182 -9.41 -0.61 11.53
CA ASN A 182 -9.74 0.77 11.13
C ASN A 182 -11.25 0.93 10.98
N ILE A 183 -11.93 -0.06 10.37
CA ILE A 183 -13.39 -0.05 10.23
C ILE A 183 -14.06 0.08 11.60
N GLN A 184 -13.61 -0.71 12.59
CA GLN A 184 -14.11 -0.59 13.96
C GLN A 184 -13.89 0.82 14.54
N ARG A 185 -12.70 1.42 14.34
CA ARG A 185 -12.42 2.78 14.80
C ARG A 185 -13.25 3.85 14.07
N ILE A 186 -13.51 3.64 12.77
CA ILE A 186 -14.39 4.55 11.99
C ILE A 186 -15.82 4.50 12.55
N LEU A 187 -16.36 3.31 12.77
CA LEU A 187 -17.70 3.12 13.34
C LEU A 187 -17.83 3.72 14.74
N ASN A 188 -16.77 3.63 15.54
CA ASN A 188 -16.72 4.20 16.90
C ASN A 188 -16.34 5.69 16.92
N GLY A 189 -16.10 6.34 15.79
CA GLY A 189 -15.69 7.75 15.71
C GLY A 189 -14.26 8.03 16.19
N THR A 190 -13.42 7.01 16.37
CA THR A 190 -12.06 7.10 16.94
C THR A 190 -10.94 6.92 15.92
N GLU A 191 -11.26 6.87 14.62
CA GLU A 191 -10.22 6.75 13.59
C GLU A 191 -9.39 8.03 13.47
N ASN A 192 -8.09 7.87 13.29
CA ASN A 192 -7.16 8.98 13.20
C ASN A 192 -7.39 9.83 11.95
N LYS A 193 -7.51 11.14 12.14
CA LYS A 193 -7.64 12.13 11.07
C LYS A 193 -6.30 12.80 10.80
N VAL A 194 -6.02 13.06 9.52
CA VAL A 194 -4.85 13.84 9.09
C VAL A 194 -5.12 15.32 9.36
N PRO A 195 -4.19 16.06 9.98
CA PRO A 195 -4.32 17.51 10.10
C PRO A 195 -4.22 18.15 8.72
N MET A 196 -5.08 19.11 8.45
CA MET A 196 -5.10 19.83 7.18
C MET A 196 -4.57 21.27 7.35
N PRO A 197 -4.03 21.89 6.28
CA PRO A 197 -3.48 23.25 6.36
C PRO A 197 -4.47 24.31 6.87
N TRP A 198 -5.76 24.07 6.65
CA TRP A 198 -6.85 24.97 7.10
C TRP A 198 -7.35 24.70 8.52
N ASP A 199 -6.83 23.66 9.19
CA ASP A 199 -7.14 23.48 10.61
C ASP A 199 -6.51 24.66 11.37
N LYS A 200 -7.35 25.46 12.03
CA LYS A 200 -6.87 26.56 12.87
C LYS A 200 -5.86 25.98 13.86
N LYS A 201 -4.61 26.37 13.78
CA LYS A 201 -3.67 26.19 14.89
C LYS A 201 -4.31 26.94 16.06
N ASN A 202 -4.77 26.24 17.06
CA ASN A 202 -4.98 26.84 18.37
C ASN A 202 -3.60 27.34 18.85
N LYS A 203 -3.32 28.62 18.55
CA LYS A 203 -2.12 29.33 19.00
C LYS A 203 -2.35 29.88 20.39
N ASP A 204 -3.14 29.26 21.23
CA ASP A 204 -3.37 29.68 22.59
C ASP A 204 -3.39 28.48 23.53
N THR A 205 -2.20 27.94 23.77
CA THR A 205 -1.84 27.36 25.08
C THR A 205 -0.36 27.58 25.28
N LYS A 206 -0.09 28.69 25.94
CA LYS A 206 1.19 28.94 26.62
C LYS A 206 1.42 27.89 27.70
#